data_5bd121028ee9887c39f35b721e059501
#
_entry.id   5bd121028ee9887c39f35b721e059501
#
_cell.length_a   1.000
_cell.length_b   1.000
_cell.length_c   1.000
_cell.angle_alpha   90.00
_cell.angle_beta   90.00
_cell.angle_gamma   90.00
#
_symmetry.space_group_name_H-M   'P 1'
#
loop_
_entity.id
_entity.type
_entity.pdbx_description
1 polymer ?
#
loop_
_entity_poly.entity_id
_entity_poly.type
_entity_poly.pdbx_seq_one_letter_code
_entity_poly.pdbx_strand_id
1 'polypeptide(L)'
;MFFDDCWNPTYTSGKQPEPKAGTHNSGWVRDPGDLLFTSDNLFPTLEAYVKDILESFKNDKRIILWDLYNEPGNSGYKNKSLPLLKSVFKWARQVNPSQPLSVGVWNKDLSDLNKIQLENSDIITYHNYSDEIQHQKAIDSLKTLKRPMICTEYMARRNNSL
;
A
#
# COMPACT_ATOMS: atom_id res chain seq x y z
N MET A 1 0.74 7.57 -1.78
CA MET A 1 0.13 6.26 -2.07
C MET A 1 -0.48 6.31 -3.46
N PHE A 2 -0.22 5.30 -4.30
CA PHE A 2 -0.74 5.24 -5.68
C PHE A 2 -1.91 4.28 -5.82
N PHE A 3 -1.81 3.10 -5.21
CA PHE A 3 -2.80 2.02 -5.36
C PHE A 3 -3.33 1.54 -4.01
N ASP A 4 -4.52 0.92 -4.01
CA ASP A 4 -5.17 0.42 -2.80
C ASP A 4 -6.04 -0.80 -3.12
N ASP A 5 -5.84 -1.91 -2.41
CA ASP A 5 -6.66 -3.13 -2.52
C ASP A 5 -7.82 -3.18 -1.52
N CYS A 6 -7.94 -2.18 -0.66
CA CYS A 6 -9.03 -2.09 0.29
C CYS A 6 -10.33 -1.58 -0.37
N TRP A 7 -11.42 -1.64 0.39
CA TRP A 7 -12.68 -0.96 0.12
C TRP A 7 -13.53 -1.56 -1.00
N ASN A 8 -14.44 -0.75 -1.53
CA ASN A 8 -15.42 -1.17 -2.52
C ASN A 8 -14.72 -1.52 -3.85
N PRO A 9 -14.96 -2.71 -4.41
CA PRO A 9 -14.38 -3.10 -5.70
C PRO A 9 -15.01 -2.37 -6.89
N THR A 10 -16.21 -1.82 -6.71
CA THR A 10 -16.98 -1.17 -7.77
C THR A 10 -16.82 0.33 -7.67
N TYR A 11 -16.36 0.94 -8.73
CA TYR A 11 -16.32 2.39 -8.85
C TYR A 11 -17.23 2.90 -9.97
N THR A 12 -17.62 4.16 -9.86
CA THR A 12 -18.32 4.90 -10.91
C THR A 12 -17.51 6.14 -11.26
N SER A 13 -17.51 6.51 -12.54
CA SER A 13 -16.86 7.77 -12.95
C SER A 13 -17.59 8.96 -12.35
N GLY A 14 -16.84 9.99 -11.96
CA GLY A 14 -17.37 11.24 -11.42
C GLY A 14 -17.38 11.30 -9.90
N LYS A 15 -18.39 11.97 -9.32
CA LYS A 15 -18.46 12.15 -7.87
C LYS A 15 -18.68 10.82 -7.17
N GLN A 16 -17.80 10.52 -6.21
CA GLN A 16 -17.94 9.32 -5.39
C GLN A 16 -19.09 9.45 -4.39
N PRO A 17 -19.65 8.33 -3.89
CA PRO A 17 -20.71 8.35 -2.88
C PRO A 17 -20.30 9.12 -1.62
N GLU A 18 -21.26 9.79 -1.00
CA GLU A 18 -21.03 10.44 0.28
C GLU A 18 -20.70 9.41 1.37
N PRO A 19 -19.80 9.72 2.30
CA PRO A 19 -19.44 8.82 3.39
C PRO A 19 -20.65 8.51 4.28
N LYS A 20 -20.77 7.25 4.69
CA LYS A 20 -21.80 6.83 5.66
C LYS A 20 -21.31 7.07 7.08
N ALA A 21 -22.09 7.78 7.89
CA ALA A 21 -21.75 8.03 9.29
C ALA A 21 -21.46 6.73 10.05
N GLY A 22 -20.38 6.72 10.84
CA GLY A 22 -19.95 5.57 11.63
C GLY A 22 -19.34 4.41 10.83
N THR A 23 -19.14 4.57 9.52
CA THR A 23 -18.51 3.56 8.67
C THR A 23 -17.19 4.10 8.13
N HIS A 24 -16.09 3.47 8.52
CA HIS A 24 -14.74 3.87 8.11
C HIS A 24 -14.58 3.81 6.59
N ASN A 25 -14.11 4.91 5.99
CA ASN A 25 -13.81 5.04 4.56
C ASN A 25 -14.91 4.54 3.59
N SER A 26 -16.17 4.67 3.99
CA SER A 26 -17.31 4.10 3.26
C SER A 26 -17.54 4.69 1.86
N GLY A 27 -16.95 5.84 1.55
CA GLY A 27 -16.98 6.46 0.23
C GLY A 27 -15.75 6.14 -0.64
N TRP A 28 -14.80 5.39 -0.11
CA TRP A 28 -13.58 5.04 -0.83
C TRP A 28 -13.79 3.82 -1.72
N VAL A 29 -13.04 3.77 -2.80
CA VAL A 29 -13.06 2.67 -3.75
C VAL A 29 -11.64 2.14 -3.93
N ARG A 30 -11.55 0.88 -4.29
CA ARG A 30 -10.29 0.21 -4.61
C ARG A 30 -9.72 0.75 -5.92
N ASP A 31 -8.42 0.95 -5.99
CA ASP A 31 -7.73 1.43 -7.18
C ASP A 31 -6.49 0.58 -7.48
N PRO A 32 -6.36 0.00 -8.67
CA PRO A 32 -7.23 0.12 -9.85
C PRO A 32 -8.45 -0.83 -9.86
N GLY A 33 -8.72 -1.54 -8.77
CA GLY A 33 -9.85 -2.44 -8.65
C GLY A 33 -9.79 -3.62 -9.63
N ASP A 34 -10.97 -4.15 -9.98
CA ASP A 34 -11.08 -5.34 -10.83
C ASP A 34 -10.60 -5.11 -12.28
N LEU A 35 -10.42 -3.85 -12.70
CA LEU A 35 -9.78 -3.53 -13.98
C LEU A 35 -8.38 -4.13 -14.10
N LEU A 36 -7.70 -4.35 -12.97
CA LEU A 36 -6.40 -5.00 -12.92
C LEU A 36 -6.39 -6.38 -13.60
N PHE A 37 -7.53 -7.05 -13.65
CA PHE A 37 -7.67 -8.41 -14.16
C PHE A 37 -8.38 -8.52 -15.51
N THR A 38 -8.94 -7.41 -15.99
CA THR A 38 -9.84 -7.41 -17.17
C THR A 38 -9.38 -6.50 -18.29
N SER A 39 -8.35 -5.66 -18.08
CA SER A 39 -7.86 -4.71 -19.08
C SER A 39 -6.40 -4.96 -19.43
N ASP A 40 -6.16 -5.43 -20.67
CA ASP A 40 -4.80 -5.69 -21.18
C ASP A 40 -3.94 -4.42 -21.30
N ASN A 41 -4.57 -3.25 -21.41
CA ASN A 41 -3.89 -1.97 -21.59
C ASN A 41 -3.71 -1.18 -20.29
N LEU A 42 -4.10 -1.74 -19.16
CA LEU A 42 -4.08 -1.00 -17.88
C LEU A 42 -2.65 -0.71 -17.41
N PHE A 43 -1.75 -1.68 -17.47
CA PHE A 43 -0.39 -1.53 -16.95
C PHE A 43 0.40 -0.37 -17.59
N PRO A 44 0.38 -0.15 -18.92
CA PRO A 44 1.01 1.03 -19.51
C PRO A 44 0.44 2.35 -18.97
N THR A 45 -0.87 2.42 -18.76
CA THR A 45 -1.52 3.61 -18.20
C THR A 45 -1.10 3.86 -16.76
N LEU A 46 -1.07 2.80 -15.93
CA LEU A 46 -0.63 2.89 -14.53
C LEU A 46 0.87 3.24 -14.44
N GLU A 47 1.71 2.70 -15.33
CA GLU A 47 3.11 3.05 -15.42
C GLU A 47 3.31 4.54 -15.72
N ALA A 48 2.61 5.06 -16.72
CA ALA A 48 2.67 6.47 -17.07
C ALA A 48 2.25 7.36 -15.90
N TYR A 49 1.14 7.02 -15.22
CA TYR A 49 0.65 7.74 -14.06
C TYR A 49 1.66 7.77 -12.90
N VAL A 50 2.20 6.60 -12.52
CA VAL A 50 3.17 6.51 -11.42
C VAL A 50 4.44 7.30 -11.73
N LYS A 51 4.96 7.17 -12.95
CA LYS A 51 6.18 7.86 -13.37
C LYS A 51 5.99 9.36 -13.45
N ASP A 52 4.87 9.85 -13.98
CA ASP A 52 4.58 11.28 -14.08
C ASP A 52 4.54 11.96 -12.71
N ILE A 53 3.84 11.35 -11.76
CA ILE A 53 3.78 11.87 -10.37
C ILE A 53 5.16 11.83 -9.71
N LEU A 54 5.87 10.71 -9.78
CA LEU A 54 7.19 10.59 -9.17
C LEU A 54 8.19 11.57 -9.80
N GLU A 55 8.22 11.73 -11.13
CA GLU A 55 9.10 12.71 -11.81
C GLU A 55 8.79 14.14 -11.37
N SER A 56 7.51 14.48 -11.26
CA SER A 56 7.08 15.81 -10.86
C SER A 56 7.51 16.18 -9.44
N PHE A 57 7.63 15.21 -8.54
CA PHE A 57 7.89 15.43 -7.12
C PHE A 57 9.16 14.74 -6.58
N LYS A 58 10.00 14.16 -7.42
CA LYS A 58 11.16 13.34 -7.01
C LYS A 58 12.19 14.06 -6.12
N ASN A 59 12.18 15.39 -6.11
CA ASN A 59 13.09 16.20 -5.28
C ASN A 59 12.34 17.07 -4.27
N ASP A 60 11.04 16.87 -4.09
CA ASP A 60 10.24 17.68 -3.18
C ASP A 60 10.52 17.28 -1.72
N LYS A 61 11.18 18.18 -0.97
CA LYS A 61 11.58 17.94 0.42
C LYS A 61 10.43 17.87 1.43
N ARG A 62 9.21 18.17 1.00
CA ARG A 62 7.99 18.01 1.83
C ARG A 62 7.54 16.56 1.89
N ILE A 63 7.97 15.73 0.94
CA ILE A 63 7.65 14.31 0.89
C ILE A 63 8.72 13.53 1.64
N ILE A 64 8.33 12.85 2.71
CA ILE A 64 9.22 12.08 3.57
C ILE A 64 9.52 10.70 2.97
N LEU A 65 8.49 10.04 2.42
CA LEU A 65 8.58 8.74 1.77
C LEU A 65 7.41 8.58 0.77
N TRP A 66 7.58 7.66 -0.16
CA TRP A 66 6.52 7.21 -1.05
C TRP A 66 6.01 5.86 -0.61
N ASP A 67 4.74 5.80 -0.21
CA ASP A 67 4.01 4.54 -0.08
C ASP A 67 3.38 4.23 -1.45
N LEU A 68 3.84 3.14 -2.06
CA LEU A 68 3.49 2.84 -3.44
C LEU A 68 2.16 2.09 -3.58
N TYR A 69 1.76 1.31 -2.58
CA TYR A 69 0.59 0.45 -2.65
C TYR A 69 0.04 0.12 -1.27
N ASN A 70 -1.17 0.55 -0.96
CA ASN A 70 -1.81 0.23 0.30
C ASN A 70 -2.34 -1.19 0.33
N GLU A 71 -1.90 -1.94 1.34
CA GLU A 71 -2.39 -3.28 1.67
C GLU A 71 -2.59 -4.22 0.47
N PRO A 72 -1.56 -4.44 -0.37
CA PRO A 72 -1.69 -5.34 -1.51
C PRO A 72 -2.18 -6.72 -1.06
N GLY A 73 -3.10 -7.29 -1.80
CA GLY A 73 -3.74 -8.58 -1.51
C GLY A 73 -4.94 -8.50 -0.57
N ASN A 74 -5.30 -7.31 -0.08
CA ASN A 74 -6.49 -7.13 0.75
C ASN A 74 -7.77 -7.50 -0.01
N SER A 75 -8.87 -7.57 0.72
CA SER A 75 -10.23 -7.84 0.20
C SER A 75 -10.30 -9.11 -0.67
N GLY A 76 -9.44 -10.09 -0.37
CA GLY A 76 -9.43 -11.37 -1.05
C GLY A 76 -8.59 -11.43 -2.34
N TYR A 77 -7.89 -10.36 -2.72
CA TYR A 77 -7.02 -10.37 -3.91
C TYR A 77 -5.80 -11.27 -3.73
N LYS A 78 -5.24 -11.33 -2.52
CA LYS A 78 -4.08 -12.21 -2.23
C LYS A 78 -2.97 -12.03 -3.31
N ASN A 79 -2.43 -13.13 -3.79
CA ASN A 79 -1.36 -13.11 -4.79
C ASN A 79 -1.76 -12.56 -6.17
N LYS A 80 -3.03 -12.26 -6.41
CA LYS A 80 -3.45 -11.55 -7.64
C LYS A 80 -2.84 -10.14 -7.73
N SER A 81 -2.50 -9.54 -6.60
CA SER A 81 -1.85 -8.22 -6.54
C SER A 81 -0.34 -8.25 -6.83
N LEU A 82 0.30 -9.42 -6.85
CA LEU A 82 1.75 -9.56 -7.09
C LEU A 82 2.25 -8.89 -8.38
N PRO A 83 1.58 -9.02 -9.54
CA PRO A 83 2.05 -8.38 -10.77
C PRO A 83 2.12 -6.86 -10.63
N LEU A 84 1.09 -6.21 -10.06
CA LEU A 84 1.07 -4.77 -9.87
C LEU A 84 2.10 -4.34 -8.81
N LEU A 85 2.19 -5.06 -7.69
CA LEU A 85 3.17 -4.80 -6.64
C LEU A 85 4.61 -4.80 -7.18
N LYS A 86 4.98 -5.80 -7.98
CA LYS A 86 6.30 -5.86 -8.63
C LYS A 86 6.50 -4.70 -9.61
N SER A 87 5.48 -4.39 -10.38
CA SER A 87 5.54 -3.36 -11.41
C SER A 87 5.68 -1.96 -10.82
N VAL A 88 4.94 -1.63 -9.77
CA VAL A 88 5.02 -0.30 -9.15
C VAL A 88 6.40 -0.03 -8.55
N PHE A 89 7.02 -1.01 -7.90
CA PHE A 89 8.41 -0.88 -7.44
C PHE A 89 9.37 -0.69 -8.61
N LYS A 90 9.24 -1.49 -9.68
CA LYS A 90 10.06 -1.35 -10.89
C LYS A 90 9.95 0.04 -11.49
N TRP A 91 8.73 0.56 -11.67
CA TRP A 91 8.49 1.88 -12.23
C TRP A 91 9.06 2.99 -11.36
N ALA A 92 8.84 2.90 -10.05
CA ALA A 92 9.36 3.88 -9.09
C ALA A 92 10.90 3.88 -9.06
N ARG A 93 11.55 2.71 -9.11
CA ARG A 93 13.02 2.61 -9.20
C ARG A 93 13.58 3.18 -10.51
N GLN A 94 12.84 3.10 -11.61
CA GLN A 94 13.26 3.73 -12.88
C GLN A 94 13.29 5.25 -12.80
N VAL A 95 12.35 5.87 -12.05
CA VAL A 95 12.35 7.31 -11.79
C VAL A 95 13.43 7.69 -10.77
N ASN A 96 13.69 6.83 -9.80
CA ASN A 96 14.69 7.02 -8.75
C ASN A 96 14.51 8.33 -7.96
N PRO A 97 13.35 8.55 -7.29
CA PRO A 97 13.14 9.74 -6.49
C PRO A 97 14.13 9.80 -5.32
N SER A 98 14.39 11.01 -4.81
CA SER A 98 15.29 11.21 -3.66
C SER A 98 14.69 10.70 -2.34
N GLN A 99 13.37 10.53 -2.30
CA GLN A 99 12.65 10.00 -1.14
C GLN A 99 12.68 8.48 -1.14
N PRO A 100 12.70 7.83 0.03
CA PRO A 100 12.62 6.39 0.13
C PRO A 100 11.26 5.85 -0.38
N LEU A 101 11.31 4.64 -0.92
CA LEU A 101 10.14 3.91 -1.39
C LEU A 101 9.76 2.85 -0.37
N SER A 102 8.46 2.65 -0.17
CA SER A 102 7.94 1.59 0.68
C SER A 102 6.58 1.07 0.20
N VAL A 103 6.24 -0.14 0.63
CA VAL A 103 4.90 -0.71 0.64
C VAL A 103 4.72 -1.43 1.97
N GLY A 104 3.76 -1.02 2.77
CA GLY A 104 3.57 -1.51 4.13
C GLY A 104 3.14 -2.97 4.20
N VAL A 105 3.83 -3.77 5.04
CA VAL A 105 3.36 -5.12 5.37
C VAL A 105 2.21 -5.03 6.38
N TRP A 106 1.13 -5.78 6.15
CA TRP A 106 -0.09 -5.64 6.96
C TRP A 106 -0.69 -6.98 7.39
N ASN A 107 -0.43 -8.06 6.66
CA ASN A 107 -0.96 -9.38 6.95
C ASN A 107 0.14 -10.43 6.82
N LYS A 108 0.47 -11.09 7.94
CA LYS A 108 1.53 -12.11 8.01
C LYS A 108 1.29 -13.33 7.11
N ASP A 109 0.03 -13.60 6.76
CA ASP A 109 -0.34 -14.78 5.98
C ASP A 109 -0.14 -14.58 4.46
N LEU A 110 0.21 -13.37 4.04
CA LEU A 110 0.50 -13.03 2.64
C LEU A 110 2.01 -13.11 2.34
N SER A 111 2.62 -14.26 2.61
CA SER A 111 4.07 -14.46 2.58
C SER A 111 4.76 -14.01 1.28
N ASP A 112 4.16 -14.28 0.11
CA ASP A 112 4.74 -13.92 -1.18
C ASP A 112 4.73 -12.41 -1.41
N LEU A 113 3.64 -11.73 -1.01
CA LEU A 113 3.54 -10.27 -1.05
C LEU A 113 4.52 -9.65 -0.05
N ASN A 114 4.51 -10.12 1.21
CA ASN A 114 5.40 -9.63 2.25
C ASN A 114 6.87 -9.73 1.85
N LYS A 115 7.26 -10.82 1.18
CA LYS A 115 8.61 -10.98 0.64
C LYS A 115 8.97 -9.84 -0.33
N ILE A 116 8.12 -9.58 -1.32
CA ILE A 116 8.35 -8.51 -2.30
C ILE A 116 8.37 -7.12 -1.62
N GLN A 117 7.43 -6.86 -0.71
CA GLN A 117 7.37 -5.62 0.04
C GLN A 117 8.67 -5.37 0.83
N LEU A 118 9.10 -6.36 1.61
CA LEU A 118 10.31 -6.25 2.43
C LEU A 118 11.60 -6.20 1.61
N GLU A 119 11.72 -6.93 0.51
CA GLU A 119 12.91 -6.93 -0.33
C GLU A 119 13.10 -5.62 -1.12
N ASN A 120 12.01 -4.93 -1.46
CA ASN A 120 12.06 -3.76 -2.35
C ASN A 120 11.86 -2.42 -1.65
N SER A 121 11.39 -2.39 -0.40
CA SER A 121 11.25 -1.16 0.37
C SER A 121 12.59 -0.68 0.92
N ASP A 122 12.83 0.63 0.91
CA ASP A 122 14.00 1.24 1.56
C ASP A 122 13.81 1.34 3.07
N ILE A 123 12.61 1.70 3.49
CA ILE A 123 12.15 1.75 4.88
C ILE A 123 11.05 0.70 5.04
N ILE A 124 11.06 -0.03 6.14
CA ILE A 124 9.98 -0.96 6.45
C ILE A 124 8.80 -0.15 6.97
N THR A 125 7.70 -0.12 6.22
CA THR A 125 6.42 0.34 6.74
C THR A 125 5.52 -0.84 7.07
N TYR A 126 4.66 -0.71 8.07
CA TYR A 126 3.75 -1.78 8.47
C TYR A 126 2.48 -1.24 9.11
N HIS A 127 1.42 -2.03 9.06
CA HIS A 127 0.13 -1.78 9.72
C HIS A 127 -0.05 -2.75 10.87
N ASN A 128 -0.53 -2.28 12.00
CA ASN A 128 -0.86 -3.13 13.12
C ASN A 128 -2.02 -2.57 13.94
N TYR A 129 -3.13 -3.25 13.90
CA TYR A 129 -4.34 -2.92 14.66
C TYR A 129 -4.62 -3.88 15.82
N SER A 130 -3.62 -4.68 16.21
CA SER A 130 -3.71 -5.61 17.32
C SER A 130 -3.44 -4.92 18.66
N ASP A 131 -3.61 -5.66 19.76
CA ASP A 131 -3.22 -5.23 21.08
C ASP A 131 -1.70 -5.00 21.21
N GLU A 132 -1.30 -4.40 22.31
CA GLU A 132 0.10 -4.07 22.61
C GLU A 132 1.03 -5.29 22.51
N ILE A 133 0.61 -6.45 23.02
CA ILE A 133 1.43 -7.66 23.05
C ILE A 133 1.71 -8.16 21.61
N GLN A 134 0.69 -8.19 20.79
CA GLN A 134 0.82 -8.62 19.39
C GLN A 134 1.59 -7.58 18.56
N HIS A 135 1.38 -6.29 18.84
CA HIS A 135 2.14 -5.22 18.19
C HIS A 135 3.63 -5.33 18.55
N GLN A 136 3.97 -5.55 19.81
CA GLN A 136 5.37 -5.74 20.21
C GLN A 136 6.02 -6.94 19.50
N LYS A 137 5.30 -8.07 19.34
CA LYS A 137 5.80 -9.22 18.57
C LYS A 137 6.06 -8.88 17.11
N ALA A 138 5.19 -8.08 16.48
CA ALA A 138 5.41 -7.61 15.10
C ALA A 138 6.66 -6.75 15.00
N ILE A 139 6.84 -5.80 15.93
CA ILE A 139 8.05 -4.97 16.04
C ILE A 139 9.30 -5.84 16.18
N ASP A 140 9.31 -6.79 17.09
CA ASP A 140 10.46 -7.65 17.36
C ASP A 140 10.83 -8.51 16.14
N SER A 141 9.83 -9.00 15.41
CA SER A 141 10.03 -9.71 14.15
C SER A 141 10.66 -8.82 13.08
N LEU A 142 10.13 -7.62 12.86
CA LEU A 142 10.61 -6.70 11.82
C LEU A 142 11.99 -6.11 12.17
N LYS A 143 12.31 -5.90 13.45
CA LYS A 143 13.64 -5.44 13.91
C LYS A 143 14.77 -6.37 13.47
N THR A 144 14.52 -7.66 13.30
CA THR A 144 15.52 -8.63 12.82
C THR A 144 16.10 -8.26 11.45
N LEU A 145 15.37 -7.48 10.65
CA LEU A 145 15.78 -7.02 9.33
C LEU A 145 16.78 -5.86 9.37
N LYS A 146 17.03 -5.28 10.54
CA LYS A 146 18.05 -4.22 10.79
C LYS A 146 17.92 -3.01 9.85
N ARG A 147 16.70 -2.61 9.55
CA ARG A 147 16.37 -1.43 8.73
C ARG A 147 15.47 -0.46 9.51
N PRO A 148 15.47 0.83 9.18
CA PRO A 148 14.48 1.77 9.72
C PRO A 148 13.06 1.25 9.49
N MET A 149 12.18 1.46 10.46
CA MET A 149 10.79 1.00 10.37
C MET A 149 9.82 2.04 10.91
N ILE A 150 8.65 2.12 10.32
CA ILE A 150 7.57 3.05 10.67
C ILE A 150 6.26 2.28 10.67
N CYS A 151 5.52 2.35 11.76
CA CYS A 151 4.12 1.92 11.79
C CYS A 151 3.27 3.04 11.19
N THR A 152 2.77 2.84 9.99
CA THR A 152 2.00 3.85 9.25
C THR A 152 0.51 3.82 9.58
N GLU A 153 0.03 2.69 10.06
CA GLU A 153 -1.36 2.53 10.51
C GLU A 153 -1.41 1.68 11.79
N TYR A 154 -2.03 2.20 12.84
CA TYR A 154 -2.16 1.49 14.11
C TYR A 154 -3.35 2.00 14.93
N MET A 155 -3.72 1.22 15.95
CA MET A 155 -4.74 1.58 16.95
C MET A 155 -6.11 1.84 16.37
N ALA A 156 -6.97 0.83 16.40
CA ALA A 156 -8.37 0.98 16.03
C ALA A 156 -9.28 0.59 17.21
N ARG A 157 -10.16 1.50 17.62
CA ARG A 157 -11.10 1.26 18.75
C ARG A 157 -11.91 -0.03 18.57
N ARG A 158 -12.26 -0.38 17.34
CA ARG A 158 -12.99 -1.63 17.04
C ARG A 158 -12.18 -2.89 17.34
N ASN A 159 -10.86 -2.77 17.39
CA ASN A 159 -9.94 -3.89 17.63
C ASN A 159 -9.42 -3.93 19.06
N ASN A 160 -9.97 -3.10 19.97
CA ASN A 160 -9.52 -2.96 21.35
C ASN A 160 -8.00 -2.75 21.49
N SER A 161 -7.41 -2.03 20.53
CA SER A 161 -5.98 -1.75 20.48
C SER A 161 -5.62 -0.35 21.03
N LEU A 162 -6.54 0.25 21.80
CA LEU A 162 -6.36 1.50 22.53
C LEU A 162 -6.15 1.22 24.00
#